data_e5fa1e5fbaaddf05ea0a5898f745f62e
#
_entry.id   e5fa1e5fbaaddf05ea0a5898f745f62e
#
_cell.length_a   1.000
_cell.length_b   1.000
_cell.length_c   1.000
_cell.angle_alpha   90.00
_cell.angle_beta   90.00
_cell.angle_gamma   90.00
#
_symmetry.space_group_name_H-M   'P 1'
#
loop_
_entity.id
_entity.type
_entity.pdbx_description
1 polymer ?
#
loop_
_entity_poly.entity_id
_entity_poly.type
_entity_poly.pdbx_seq_one_letter_code
_entity_poly.pdbx_strand_id
1 'polypeptide(L)'
;MTFFENYPRLAPHMENPPKEASLPEAAVEKLALRNSSLQAGFLMTVARSMGLDCGPMSGFKNAVIDELFYAGTTWRSNFLLNLGYGDGEKLHPRAARLDFDEACQIV
;
A
#
# COMPACT_ATOMS: atom_id res chain seq x y z
N MET A 1 -11.41 14.19 4.17
CA MET A 1 -12.41 13.54 3.31
C MET A 1 -12.03 12.06 3.19
N THR A 2 -12.84 11.18 3.73
CA THR A 2 -12.57 9.73 3.76
C THR A 2 -13.06 9.06 2.47
N PHE A 3 -12.64 7.83 2.22
CA PHE A 3 -13.14 7.00 1.13
C PHE A 3 -14.67 6.87 1.17
N PHE A 4 -15.24 6.66 2.36
CA PHE A 4 -16.68 6.48 2.56
C PHE A 4 -17.50 7.74 2.27
N GLU A 5 -16.98 8.93 2.53
CA GLU A 5 -17.63 10.21 2.18
C GLU A 5 -17.73 10.39 0.67
N ASN A 6 -16.79 9.83 -0.10
CA ASN A 6 -16.79 9.89 -1.55
C ASN A 6 -17.48 8.70 -2.21
N TYR A 7 -17.97 7.73 -1.46
CA TYR A 7 -18.53 6.49 -1.99
C TYR A 7 -19.64 6.73 -3.04
N PRO A 8 -20.59 7.66 -2.85
CA PRO A 8 -21.62 7.93 -3.86
C PRO A 8 -21.03 8.34 -5.23
N ARG A 9 -19.89 9.02 -5.22
CA ARG A 9 -19.18 9.42 -6.45
C ARG A 9 -18.33 8.30 -7.03
N LEU A 10 -17.72 7.48 -6.16
CA LEU A 10 -16.79 6.41 -6.57
C LEU A 10 -17.52 5.13 -6.99
N ALA A 11 -18.70 4.89 -6.45
CA ALA A 11 -19.53 3.72 -6.75
C ALA A 11 -21.00 4.11 -6.95
N PRO A 12 -21.33 4.89 -8.00
CA PRO A 12 -22.68 5.42 -8.20
C PRO A 12 -23.74 4.34 -8.50
N HIS A 13 -23.31 3.12 -8.83
CA HIS A 13 -24.17 1.97 -9.07
C HIS A 13 -24.67 1.30 -7.78
N MET A 14 -24.16 1.70 -6.62
CA MET A 14 -24.58 1.14 -5.34
C MET A 14 -25.67 2.02 -4.70
N GLU A 15 -26.88 1.49 -4.60
CA GLU A 15 -28.02 2.19 -3.96
C GLU A 15 -27.78 2.44 -2.46
N ASN A 16 -27.13 1.49 -1.77
CA ASN A 16 -26.86 1.55 -0.34
C ASN A 16 -25.37 1.30 -0.08
N PRO A 17 -24.50 2.29 -0.30
CA PRO A 17 -23.09 2.14 -0.04
C PRO A 17 -22.81 1.92 1.46
N PRO A 18 -21.82 1.10 1.82
CA PRO A 18 -21.44 0.91 3.22
C PRO A 18 -21.00 2.24 3.83
N LYS A 19 -21.44 2.49 5.07
CA LYS A 19 -21.00 3.64 5.85
C LYS A 19 -19.84 3.21 6.75
N GLU A 20 -18.85 4.07 6.93
CA GLU A 20 -17.72 3.82 7.81
C GLU A 20 -18.19 3.38 9.21
N ALA A 21 -19.17 4.06 9.77
CA ALA A 21 -19.75 3.75 11.07
C ALA A 21 -20.41 2.36 11.16
N SER A 22 -20.61 1.66 10.04
CA SER A 22 -21.21 0.32 10.04
C SER A 22 -20.18 -0.81 10.06
N LEU A 23 -18.89 -0.49 9.94
CA LEU A 23 -17.81 -1.47 9.93
C LEU A 23 -17.01 -1.42 11.25
N PRO A 24 -16.63 -2.57 11.81
CA PRO A 24 -15.66 -2.61 12.90
C PRO A 24 -14.34 -1.94 12.50
N GLU A 25 -13.69 -1.23 13.42
CA GLU A 25 -12.42 -0.53 13.18
C GLU A 25 -11.36 -1.45 12.55
N ALA A 26 -11.21 -2.66 13.05
CA ALA A 26 -10.27 -3.64 12.49
C ALA A 26 -10.59 -4.04 11.03
N ALA A 27 -11.84 -3.97 10.61
CA ALA A 27 -12.23 -4.22 9.22
C ALA A 27 -11.86 -3.04 8.32
N VAL A 28 -12.05 -1.82 8.81
CA VAL A 28 -11.66 -0.58 8.11
C VAL A 28 -10.14 -0.54 7.94
N GLU A 29 -9.38 -0.80 8.99
CA GLU A 29 -7.91 -0.86 8.95
C GLU A 29 -7.41 -1.90 7.95
N LYS A 30 -7.94 -3.13 8.01
CA LYS A 30 -7.59 -4.20 7.07
C LYS A 30 -7.90 -3.83 5.61
N LEU A 31 -9.04 -3.17 5.38
CA LEU A 31 -9.44 -2.71 4.05
C LEU A 31 -8.49 -1.62 3.54
N ALA A 32 -8.19 -0.63 4.38
CA ALA A 32 -7.27 0.46 4.06
C ALA A 32 -5.87 -0.08 3.74
N LEU A 33 -5.33 -0.96 4.57
CA LEU A 33 -4.02 -1.59 4.37
C LEU A 33 -3.95 -2.37 3.06
N ARG A 34 -4.96 -3.19 2.77
CA ARG A 34 -5.04 -3.97 1.52
C ARG A 34 -5.06 -3.06 0.30
N ASN A 35 -5.96 -2.08 0.29
CA ASN A 35 -6.15 -1.20 -0.87
C ASN A 35 -4.95 -0.29 -1.10
N SER A 36 -4.36 0.27 -0.04
CA SER A 36 -3.14 1.08 -0.17
C SER A 36 -1.96 0.26 -0.67
N SER A 37 -1.81 -1.00 -0.23
CA SER A 37 -0.75 -1.90 -0.71
C SER A 37 -0.92 -2.25 -2.20
N LEU A 38 -2.15 -2.53 -2.64
CA LEU A 38 -2.44 -2.77 -4.07
C LEU A 38 -2.12 -1.53 -4.91
N GLN A 39 -2.56 -0.35 -4.48
CA GLN A 39 -2.29 0.90 -5.18
C GLN A 39 -0.79 1.19 -5.26
N ALA A 40 -0.05 0.94 -4.19
CA ALA A 40 1.40 1.12 -4.17
C ALA A 40 2.12 0.12 -5.09
N GLY A 41 1.62 -1.10 -5.23
CA GLY A 41 2.11 -2.07 -6.21
C GLY A 41 1.99 -1.54 -7.66
N PHE A 42 0.83 -0.96 -8.00
CA PHE A 42 0.65 -0.28 -9.29
C PHE A 42 1.58 0.92 -9.46
N LEU A 43 1.73 1.77 -8.43
CA LEU A 43 2.65 2.89 -8.44
C LEU A 43 4.09 2.44 -8.75
N MET A 44 4.57 1.40 -8.08
CA MET A 44 5.91 0.85 -8.31
C MET A 44 6.06 0.30 -9.74
N THR A 45 5.05 -0.37 -10.27
CA THR A 45 5.06 -0.90 -11.64
C THR A 45 5.17 0.23 -12.66
N VAL A 46 4.38 1.28 -12.49
CA VAL A 46 4.42 2.47 -13.37
C VAL A 46 5.76 3.19 -13.24
N ALA A 47 6.25 3.43 -12.03
CA ALA A 47 7.54 4.08 -11.79
C ALA A 47 8.68 3.30 -12.47
N ARG A 48 8.69 1.97 -12.37
CA ARG A 48 9.66 1.10 -13.06
C ARG A 48 9.54 1.20 -14.59
N SER A 49 8.34 1.28 -15.13
CA SER A 49 8.14 1.47 -16.59
C SER A 49 8.63 2.83 -17.10
N MET A 50 8.71 3.82 -16.21
CA MET A 50 9.27 5.15 -16.50
C MET A 50 10.79 5.22 -16.25
N GLY A 51 11.43 4.12 -15.88
CA GLY A 51 12.89 4.04 -15.64
C GLY A 51 13.32 4.43 -14.23
N LEU A 52 12.40 4.65 -13.29
CA LEU A 52 12.72 4.90 -11.89
C LEU A 52 12.97 3.58 -11.16
N ASP A 53 13.88 3.59 -10.22
CA ASP A 53 14.07 2.52 -9.25
C ASP A 53 13.17 2.72 -8.05
N CYS A 54 12.73 1.60 -7.45
CA CYS A 54 11.81 1.57 -6.32
C CYS A 54 12.43 0.77 -5.17
N GLY A 55 12.45 1.35 -3.97
CA GLY A 55 12.90 0.68 -2.75
C GLY A 55 11.80 0.65 -1.69
N PRO A 56 10.89 -0.35 -1.71
CA PRO A 56 9.90 -0.51 -0.65
C PRO A 56 10.54 -1.03 0.64
N MET A 57 10.16 -0.46 1.77
CA MET A 57 10.70 -0.78 3.09
C MET A 57 9.59 -0.83 4.12
N SER A 58 9.57 -1.88 4.95
CA SER A 58 8.63 -2.05 6.06
C SER A 58 9.30 -2.23 7.42
N GLY A 59 10.64 -2.28 7.48
CA GLY A 59 11.43 -2.52 8.69
C GLY A 59 11.62 -1.27 9.58
N PHE A 60 10.56 -0.51 9.82
CA PHE A 60 10.58 0.69 10.67
C PHE A 60 9.46 0.64 11.72
N LYS A 61 9.47 1.59 12.65
CA LYS A 61 8.43 1.71 13.69
C LYS A 61 7.32 2.64 13.19
N ASN A 62 6.20 2.08 12.73
CA ASN A 62 5.05 2.83 12.22
C ASN A 62 4.58 3.91 13.20
N ALA A 63 4.45 3.59 14.50
CA ALA A 63 4.00 4.54 15.50
C ALA A 63 4.85 5.83 15.56
N VAL A 64 6.16 5.71 15.33
CA VAL A 64 7.07 6.88 15.32
C VAL A 64 6.82 7.73 14.07
N ILE A 65 6.65 7.10 12.91
CA ILE A 65 6.34 7.81 11.66
C ILE A 65 4.97 8.49 11.75
N ASP A 66 3.97 7.78 12.30
CA ASP A 66 2.61 8.31 12.46
C ASP A 66 2.60 9.51 13.42
N GLU A 67 3.37 9.47 14.50
CA GLU A 67 3.49 10.59 15.43
C GLU A 67 4.18 11.81 14.78
N LEU A 68 5.26 11.58 14.01
CA LEU A 68 6.03 12.64 13.40
C LEU A 68 5.31 13.33 12.23
N PHE A 69 4.58 12.59 11.41
CA PHE A 69 4.04 13.08 10.15
C PHE A 69 2.52 13.16 10.10
N TYR A 70 1.82 12.38 10.92
CA TYR A 70 0.37 12.23 10.84
C TYR A 70 -0.36 12.50 12.17
N ALA A 71 0.33 13.10 13.17
CA ALA A 71 -0.28 13.46 14.44
C ALA A 71 -1.56 14.28 14.25
N GLY A 72 -2.62 13.91 14.97
CA GLY A 72 -3.92 14.57 14.88
C GLY A 72 -4.75 14.22 13.64
N THR A 73 -4.32 13.24 12.84
CA THR A 73 -5.05 12.73 11.68
C THR A 73 -5.43 11.26 11.88
N THR A 74 -6.29 10.74 10.99
CA THR A 74 -6.61 9.31 10.90
C THR A 74 -5.66 8.52 10.00
N TRP A 75 -4.65 9.18 9.44
CA TRP A 75 -3.69 8.54 8.55
C TRP A 75 -2.75 7.64 9.32
N ARG A 76 -2.33 6.55 8.67
CA ARG A 76 -1.37 5.58 9.20
C ARG A 76 -0.36 5.24 8.13
N SER A 77 0.90 5.10 8.53
CA SER A 77 1.96 4.62 7.64
C SER A 77 1.77 3.13 7.35
N ASN A 78 1.87 2.74 6.09
CA ASN A 78 1.88 1.34 5.66
C ASN A 78 3.32 0.85 5.48
N PHE A 79 4.02 1.42 4.52
CA PHE A 79 5.44 1.20 4.26
C PHE A 79 6.06 2.45 3.65
N LEU A 80 7.39 2.54 3.66
CA LEU A 80 8.13 3.60 2.99
C LEU A 80 8.49 3.15 1.58
N LEU A 81 8.54 4.10 0.66
CA LEU A 81 8.93 3.84 -0.72
C LEU A 81 9.92 4.90 -1.18
N ASN A 82 11.15 4.50 -1.41
CA ASN A 82 12.12 5.34 -2.10
C ASN A 82 11.88 5.26 -3.61
N LEU A 83 11.91 6.41 -4.27
CA LEU A 83 11.87 6.53 -5.73
C LEU A 83 13.06 7.34 -6.20
N GLY A 84 13.73 6.89 -7.25
CA GLY A 84 14.90 7.58 -7.80
C GLY A 84 15.68 6.72 -8.77
N TYR A 85 16.93 7.07 -8.98
CA TYR A 85 17.86 6.31 -9.82
C TYR A 85 18.90 5.64 -8.91
N GLY A 86 18.89 4.31 -8.89
CA GLY A 86 19.79 3.50 -8.07
C GLY A 86 21.23 3.53 -8.61
N ASP A 87 22.19 3.45 -7.71
CA ASP A 87 23.60 3.27 -8.04
C ASP A 87 23.85 1.78 -8.31
N GLY A 88 24.01 1.41 -9.58
CA GLY A 88 24.18 0.02 -10.00
C GLY A 88 25.39 -0.68 -9.39
N GLU A 89 26.44 0.08 -9.01
CA GLU A 89 27.65 -0.49 -8.39
C GLU A 89 27.41 -0.91 -6.94
N LYS A 90 26.38 -0.36 -6.28
CA LYS A 90 26.02 -0.64 -4.89
C LYS A 90 24.84 -1.60 -4.73
N LEU A 91 24.30 -2.09 -5.82
CA LEU A 91 23.20 -3.05 -5.77
C LEU A 91 23.69 -4.45 -5.40
N HIS A 92 22.99 -5.09 -4.49
CA HIS A 92 23.20 -6.51 -4.22
C HIS A 92 22.71 -7.36 -5.39
N PRO A 93 23.32 -8.54 -5.63
CA PRO A 93 22.79 -9.50 -6.58
C PRO A 93 21.32 -9.82 -6.28
N ARG A 94 20.55 -10.12 -7.32
CA ARG A 94 19.16 -10.52 -7.15
C ARG A 94 19.06 -11.75 -6.24
N ALA A 95 18.36 -11.62 -5.13
CA ALA A 95 18.08 -12.73 -4.25
C ALA A 95 17.21 -13.81 -4.97
N ALA A 96 17.38 -15.07 -4.55
CA ALA A 96 16.53 -16.17 -5.03
C ALA A 96 15.04 -15.87 -4.80
N ARG A 97 14.21 -16.49 -5.59
CA ARG A 97 12.74 -16.51 -5.45
C ARG A 97 12.30 -17.94 -5.30
N LEU A 98 11.19 -18.12 -4.62
CA LEU A 98 10.53 -19.42 -4.57
C LEU A 98 10.08 -19.84 -5.97
N ASP A 99 10.20 -21.12 -6.28
CA ASP A 99 9.63 -21.67 -7.49
C ASP A 99 8.09 -21.68 -7.40
N PHE A 100 7.42 -21.83 -8.54
CA PHE A 100 5.96 -21.74 -8.59
C PHE A 100 5.29 -22.72 -7.61
N ASP A 101 5.72 -23.97 -7.60
CA ASP A 101 5.14 -25.03 -6.77
C ASP A 101 5.42 -24.86 -5.26
N GLU A 102 6.41 -24.03 -4.90
CA GLU A 102 6.68 -23.66 -3.50
C GLU A 102 5.79 -22.49 -3.04
N ALA A 103 5.44 -21.58 -3.97
CA ALA A 103 4.71 -20.34 -3.67
C ALA A 103 3.21 -20.43 -3.95
N CYS A 104 2.78 -21.31 -4.86
CA CYS A 104 1.42 -21.38 -5.40
C CYS A 104 0.93 -22.82 -5.52
N GLN A 105 -0.38 -22.98 -5.40
CA GLN A 105 -1.08 -24.22 -5.69
C GLN A 105 -2.27 -23.93 -6.59
N ILE A 106 -2.40 -24.72 -7.66
CA ILE A 106 -3.60 -24.71 -8.51
C ILE A 106 -4.60 -25.68 -7.90
N VAL A 107 -5.80 -25.21 -7.56
CA VAL A 107 -6.91 -25.96 -6.99
C VAL A 107 -8.07 -26.03 -7.95
#